data_8439ae396362a78c86581a67eee17f17
#
_entry.id   8439ae396362a78c86581a67eee17f17
#
_cell.length_a   1.000
_cell.length_b   1.000
_cell.length_c   1.000
_cell.angle_alpha   90.00
_cell.angle_beta   90.00
_cell.angle_gamma   90.00
#
_symmetry.space_group_name_H-M   'P 1'
#
loop_
_entity.id
_entity.type
_entity.pdbx_description
1 polymer ?
#
loop_
_entity_poly.entity_id
_entity_poly.type
_entity_poly.pdbx_seq_one_letter_code
_entity_poly.pdbx_strand_id
1 'polypeptide(L)'
;MIEVLLGLMLLALFWVASYLWLGRLLTAAAGGGASRLEARVQSLAAKLDDMFLPVPARTVRAALLGCLAVGGLIGFFLPGATTSIETYAIEQAVAQNKAGNYEGALSALSRYGSSRSALAQNEMGVAYLATGNLDLAEKAFLTAADLAPSYAKAQANLATVYGLRGETEKQAFAQSRAKAVERFPIAEDALYPPSETFSSQLPLRVFTALLVAWGFWRLPGLAIVYLRRRRAKKFEAQLADGLVMASNALRAGFSLLQALDLTAQKAPVPLSQEFGLVLKEHRLGADLSDALHRLTERVPSPDTRIFANSVIILRETGGNLTEIFDTLSDTIQERKRVMKKIKAMTAEGETQAYFLAALPPVLGIILYQLDPDSISLFFTTFGGWLMLALMALMEVVGLTLMLRIVKVKV
;
A
#
# COMPACT_ATOMS: atom_id res chain seq x y z
N MET A 1 -20.60 -23.93 -3.22
CA MET A 1 -21.58 -22.88 -3.59
C MET A 1 -22.37 -22.40 -2.37
N ILE A 2 -22.90 -23.29 -1.53
CA ILE A 2 -23.63 -22.95 -0.30
C ILE A 2 -22.70 -22.27 0.72
N GLU A 3 -21.47 -22.70 0.90
CA GLU A 3 -20.48 -22.11 1.81
C GLU A 3 -20.08 -20.69 1.41
N VAL A 4 -19.94 -20.43 0.10
CA VAL A 4 -19.63 -19.08 -0.42
C VAL A 4 -20.83 -18.12 -0.19
N LEU A 5 -22.05 -18.61 -0.38
CA LEU A 5 -23.28 -17.85 -0.11
C LEU A 5 -23.46 -17.59 1.39
N LEU A 6 -23.18 -18.59 2.26
CA LEU A 6 -23.18 -18.44 3.71
C LEU A 6 -22.09 -17.44 4.18
N GLY A 7 -20.90 -17.52 3.58
CA GLY A 7 -19.82 -16.56 3.83
C GLY A 7 -20.19 -15.13 3.45
N LEU A 8 -20.80 -14.94 2.29
CA LEU A 8 -21.27 -13.61 1.83
C LEU A 8 -22.44 -13.09 2.70
N MET A 9 -23.34 -13.97 3.14
CA MET A 9 -24.44 -13.61 4.04
C MET A 9 -23.95 -13.26 5.44
N LEU A 10 -22.97 -13.99 5.97
CA LEU A 10 -22.32 -13.66 7.24
C LEU A 10 -21.50 -12.37 7.14
N LEU A 11 -20.85 -12.12 5.99
CA LEU A 11 -20.17 -10.86 5.70
C LEU A 11 -21.13 -9.67 5.65
N ALA A 12 -22.29 -9.84 5.00
CA ALA A 12 -23.34 -8.82 4.93
C ALA A 12 -23.97 -8.57 6.32
N LEU A 13 -24.26 -9.62 7.09
CA LEU A 13 -24.78 -9.51 8.46
C LEU A 13 -23.74 -8.88 9.41
N PHE A 14 -22.46 -9.24 9.28
CA PHE A 14 -21.39 -8.61 10.04
C PHE A 14 -21.22 -7.13 9.65
N TRP A 15 -21.40 -6.80 8.37
CA TRP A 15 -21.35 -5.43 7.88
C TRP A 15 -22.49 -4.58 8.44
N VAL A 16 -23.72 -5.10 8.45
CA VAL A 16 -24.89 -4.46 9.03
C VAL A 16 -24.76 -4.36 10.56
N ALA A 17 -24.31 -5.42 11.23
CA ALA A 17 -24.07 -5.43 12.66
C ALA A 17 -22.95 -4.48 13.07
N SER A 18 -21.84 -4.42 12.32
CA SER A 18 -20.75 -3.46 12.53
C SER A 18 -21.21 -2.03 12.33
N TYR A 19 -22.04 -1.78 11.32
CA TYR A 19 -22.60 -0.45 11.06
C TYR A 19 -23.52 0.00 12.20
N LEU A 20 -24.39 -0.89 12.66
CA LEU A 20 -25.32 -0.61 13.76
C LEU A 20 -24.60 -0.54 15.12
N TRP A 21 -23.62 -1.42 15.36
CA TRP A 21 -22.87 -1.49 16.60
C TRP A 21 -21.82 -0.38 16.70
N LEU A 22 -21.11 -0.07 15.61
CA LEU A 22 -20.20 1.07 15.54
C LEU A 22 -20.96 2.40 15.68
N GLY A 23 -22.15 2.50 15.10
CA GLY A 23 -23.05 3.63 15.31
C GLY A 23 -23.44 3.78 16.80
N ARG A 24 -23.76 2.67 17.50
CA ARG A 24 -24.09 2.66 18.93
C ARG A 24 -22.87 2.85 19.84
N LEU A 25 -21.71 2.29 19.48
CA LEU A 25 -20.44 2.48 20.22
C LEU A 25 -19.93 3.92 20.10
N LEU A 26 -20.07 4.51 18.91
CA LEU A 26 -19.76 5.92 18.67
C LEU A 26 -20.73 6.86 19.40
N THR A 27 -22.00 6.46 19.58
CA THR A 27 -22.97 7.23 20.41
C THR A 27 -22.76 6.99 21.91
N ALA A 28 -22.29 5.84 22.35
CA ALA A 28 -22.07 5.50 23.77
C ALA A 28 -20.68 5.93 24.29
N ALA A 29 -19.64 5.93 23.44
CA ALA A 29 -18.34 6.59 23.72
C ALA A 29 -18.39 8.11 23.47
N ALA A 30 -19.56 8.66 23.29
CA ALA A 30 -19.89 9.88 22.57
C ALA A 30 -19.84 11.18 23.38
N GLY A 31 -18.97 11.31 24.34
CA GLY A 31 -18.62 12.69 24.76
C GLY A 31 -17.60 13.37 23.85
N GLY A 32 -16.63 12.65 23.27
CA GLY A 32 -15.54 13.25 22.50
C GLY A 32 -15.26 12.66 21.11
N GLY A 33 -15.71 11.45 20.80
CA GLY A 33 -15.43 10.77 19.54
C GLY A 33 -16.34 11.17 18.38
N ALA A 34 -17.64 11.31 18.66
CA ALA A 34 -18.62 11.70 17.64
C ALA A 34 -18.43 13.15 17.19
N SER A 35 -18.09 14.04 18.10
CA SER A 35 -17.79 15.45 17.78
C SER A 35 -16.53 15.58 16.89
N ARG A 36 -15.51 14.77 17.14
CA ARG A 36 -14.29 14.73 16.30
C ARG A 36 -14.55 14.14 14.90
N LEU A 37 -15.40 13.12 14.81
CA LEU A 37 -15.82 12.57 13.52
C LEU A 37 -16.60 13.63 12.71
N GLU A 38 -17.58 14.26 13.35
CA GLU A 38 -18.43 15.29 12.73
C GLU A 38 -17.61 16.48 12.27
N ALA A 39 -16.69 16.99 13.11
CA ALA A 39 -15.77 18.07 12.74
C ALA A 39 -14.88 17.68 11.55
N ARG A 40 -14.42 16.42 11.50
CA ARG A 40 -13.64 15.92 10.36
C ARG A 40 -14.47 15.78 9.08
N VAL A 41 -15.69 15.27 9.17
CA VAL A 41 -16.63 15.19 8.05
C VAL A 41 -16.92 16.58 7.49
N GLN A 42 -17.20 17.55 8.35
CA GLN A 42 -17.46 18.93 7.93
C GLN A 42 -16.24 19.58 7.30
N SER A 43 -15.04 19.38 7.89
CA SER A 43 -13.81 19.93 7.31
C SER A 43 -13.45 19.33 5.94
N LEU A 44 -13.73 18.04 5.71
CA LEU A 44 -13.50 17.39 4.43
C LEU A 44 -14.56 17.79 3.41
N ALA A 45 -15.82 17.90 3.82
CA ALA A 45 -16.91 18.39 2.96
C ALA A 45 -16.68 19.84 2.52
N ALA A 46 -16.28 20.74 3.44
CA ALA A 46 -15.92 22.12 3.11
C ALA A 46 -14.75 22.18 2.11
N LYS A 47 -13.70 21.36 2.29
CA LYS A 47 -12.58 21.28 1.33
C LYS A 47 -12.98 20.78 -0.05
N LEU A 48 -13.99 19.92 -0.15
CA LEU A 48 -14.54 19.45 -1.43
C LEU A 48 -15.40 20.54 -2.07
N ASP A 49 -16.17 21.26 -1.29
CA ASP A 49 -16.98 22.40 -1.76
C ASP A 49 -16.08 23.52 -2.31
N ASP A 50 -14.99 23.85 -1.62
CA ASP A 50 -13.93 24.77 -2.10
C ASP A 50 -13.37 24.37 -3.48
N MET A 51 -13.45 23.08 -3.84
CA MET A 51 -13.02 22.56 -5.14
C MET A 51 -14.15 22.47 -6.17
N PHE A 52 -15.31 23.08 -5.93
CA PHE A 52 -16.51 22.97 -6.74
C PHE A 52 -17.00 21.52 -6.92
N LEU A 53 -16.77 20.69 -5.94
CA LEU A 53 -17.27 19.32 -5.82
C LEU A 53 -18.25 19.24 -4.66
N PRO A 54 -19.53 19.62 -4.85
CA PRO A 54 -20.52 19.63 -3.78
C PRO A 54 -20.88 18.19 -3.40
N VAL A 55 -20.16 17.65 -2.43
CA VAL A 55 -20.40 16.32 -1.89
C VAL A 55 -21.10 16.46 -0.55
N PRO A 56 -22.33 15.94 -0.39
CA PRO A 56 -23.05 16.05 0.86
C PRO A 56 -22.30 15.36 2.00
N ALA A 57 -22.36 15.96 3.20
CA ALA A 57 -21.65 15.45 4.39
C ALA A 57 -21.99 13.97 4.70
N ARG A 58 -23.18 13.51 4.31
CA ARG A 58 -23.58 12.09 4.45
C ARG A 58 -22.69 11.14 3.66
N THR A 59 -22.32 11.49 2.42
CA THR A 59 -21.44 10.65 1.58
C THR A 59 -20.00 10.68 2.05
N VAL A 60 -19.51 11.81 2.54
CA VAL A 60 -18.19 11.92 3.17
C VAL A 60 -18.12 11.06 4.43
N ARG A 61 -19.18 11.10 5.27
CA ARG A 61 -19.31 10.23 6.45
C ARG A 61 -19.33 8.75 6.07
N ALA A 62 -20.14 8.39 5.06
CA ALA A 62 -20.21 7.01 4.58
C ALA A 62 -18.87 6.52 4.03
N ALA A 63 -18.14 7.35 3.29
CA ALA A 63 -16.80 7.02 2.78
C ALA A 63 -15.78 6.81 3.91
N LEU A 64 -15.78 7.66 4.94
CA LEU A 64 -14.89 7.52 6.10
C LEU A 64 -15.20 6.23 6.89
N LEU A 65 -16.47 5.96 7.15
CA LEU A 65 -16.89 4.75 7.86
C LEU A 65 -16.62 3.50 7.01
N GLY A 66 -16.86 3.57 5.71
CA GLY A 66 -16.54 2.49 4.77
C GLY A 66 -15.05 2.17 4.73
N CYS A 67 -14.19 3.16 4.65
CA CYS A 67 -12.73 2.97 4.72
C CYS A 67 -12.31 2.31 6.04
N LEU A 68 -12.88 2.75 7.16
CA LEU A 68 -12.58 2.19 8.47
C LEU A 68 -13.04 0.73 8.58
N ALA A 69 -14.24 0.41 8.10
CA ALA A 69 -14.77 -0.95 8.09
C ALA A 69 -13.95 -1.89 7.18
N VAL A 70 -13.64 -1.45 5.95
CA VAL A 70 -12.83 -2.23 5.01
C VAL A 70 -11.42 -2.46 5.55
N GLY A 71 -10.77 -1.42 6.09
CA GLY A 71 -9.45 -1.54 6.70
C GLY A 71 -9.45 -2.48 7.91
N GLY A 72 -10.48 -2.41 8.75
CA GLY A 72 -10.65 -3.31 9.90
C GLY A 72 -10.84 -4.77 9.48
N LEU A 73 -11.66 -5.03 8.46
CA LEU A 73 -11.86 -6.36 7.90
C LEU A 73 -10.56 -6.94 7.32
N ILE A 74 -9.88 -6.18 6.46
CA ILE A 74 -8.61 -6.61 5.87
C ILE A 74 -7.61 -6.95 6.97
N GLY A 75 -7.42 -6.05 7.96
CA GLY A 75 -6.47 -6.27 9.04
C GLY A 75 -6.84 -7.46 9.95
N PHE A 76 -8.13 -7.76 10.12
CA PHE A 76 -8.59 -8.89 10.93
C PHE A 76 -8.33 -10.25 10.26
N PHE A 77 -8.49 -10.33 8.93
CA PHE A 77 -8.30 -11.58 8.20
C PHE A 77 -6.85 -11.80 7.75
N LEU A 78 -6.01 -10.77 7.76
CA LEU A 78 -4.62 -10.84 7.30
C LEU A 78 -3.78 -11.91 8.03
N PRO A 79 -3.83 -12.08 9.37
CA PRO A 79 -3.08 -13.12 10.06
C PRO A 79 -3.56 -14.55 9.81
N GLY A 80 -4.83 -14.73 9.40
CA GLY A 80 -5.40 -16.06 9.11
C GLY A 80 -5.01 -16.62 7.74
N ALA A 81 -4.49 -15.78 6.85
CA ALA A 81 -4.11 -16.21 5.50
C ALA A 81 -2.84 -17.09 5.48
N THR A 82 -1.94 -16.92 6.45
CA THR A 82 -0.68 -17.67 6.52
C THR A 82 -0.89 -19.14 6.89
N THR A 83 -1.76 -19.44 7.84
CA THR A 83 -2.06 -20.84 8.26
C THR A 83 -2.75 -21.65 7.17
N SER A 84 -3.62 -21.03 6.38
CA SER A 84 -4.29 -21.68 5.25
C SER A 84 -3.30 -22.02 4.12
N ILE A 85 -2.27 -21.21 3.93
CA ILE A 85 -1.24 -21.42 2.91
C ILE A 85 -0.33 -22.59 3.29
N GLU A 86 0.07 -22.72 4.57
CA GLU A 86 0.86 -23.86 5.06
C GLU A 86 0.12 -25.19 4.89
N THR A 87 -1.15 -25.24 5.29
CA THR A 87 -1.97 -26.44 5.15
C THR A 87 -2.10 -26.86 3.68
N TYR A 88 -2.35 -25.91 2.79
CA TYR A 88 -2.42 -26.16 1.36
C TYR A 88 -1.09 -26.67 0.77
N ALA A 89 0.04 -26.09 1.21
CA ALA A 89 1.35 -26.53 0.77
C ALA A 89 1.67 -27.97 1.22
N ILE A 90 1.25 -28.36 2.42
CA ILE A 90 1.39 -29.74 2.93
C ILE A 90 0.55 -30.71 2.10
N GLU A 91 -0.71 -30.41 1.85
CA GLU A 91 -1.59 -31.22 1.02
C GLU A 91 -1.04 -31.39 -0.41
N GLN A 92 -0.53 -30.29 -0.98
CA GLN A 92 0.10 -30.32 -2.29
C GLN A 92 1.35 -31.22 -2.30
N ALA A 93 2.20 -31.12 -1.28
CA ALA A 93 3.40 -31.96 -1.16
C ALA A 93 3.05 -33.47 -1.01
N VAL A 94 2.05 -33.79 -0.20
CA VAL A 94 1.55 -35.19 -0.09
C VAL A 94 1.08 -35.70 -1.44
N ALA A 95 0.33 -34.92 -2.21
CA ALA A 95 -0.14 -35.27 -3.53
C ALA A 95 1.02 -35.48 -4.52
N GLN A 96 2.01 -34.60 -4.51
CA GLN A 96 3.21 -34.66 -5.36
C GLN A 96 4.11 -35.84 -5.03
N ASN A 97 4.34 -36.15 -3.75
CA ASN A 97 5.07 -37.34 -3.32
C ASN A 97 4.37 -38.66 -3.81
N LYS A 98 3.05 -38.70 -3.68
CA LYS A 98 2.25 -39.85 -4.21
C LYS A 98 2.34 -39.97 -5.74
N ALA A 99 2.49 -38.84 -6.44
CA ALA A 99 2.66 -38.81 -7.90
C ALA A 99 4.11 -39.07 -8.35
N GLY A 100 5.08 -39.20 -7.42
CA GLY A 100 6.50 -39.40 -7.74
C GLY A 100 7.24 -38.11 -8.09
N ASN A 101 6.60 -36.95 -7.94
CA ASN A 101 7.23 -35.63 -8.18
C ASN A 101 7.86 -35.09 -6.90
N TYR A 102 8.99 -35.68 -6.51
CA TYR A 102 9.66 -35.34 -5.23
C TYR A 102 10.25 -33.94 -5.19
N GLU A 103 10.79 -33.44 -6.31
CA GLU A 103 11.29 -32.06 -6.41
C GLU A 103 10.16 -31.04 -6.24
N GLY A 104 9.01 -31.31 -6.84
CA GLY A 104 7.81 -30.48 -6.65
C GLY A 104 7.36 -30.45 -5.19
N ALA A 105 7.36 -31.59 -4.51
CA ALA A 105 7.01 -31.68 -3.08
C ALA A 105 7.98 -30.87 -2.21
N LEU A 106 9.29 -30.97 -2.44
CA LEU A 106 10.32 -30.18 -1.75
C LEU A 106 10.13 -28.69 -2.01
N SER A 107 9.87 -28.29 -3.25
CA SER A 107 9.64 -26.88 -3.60
C SER A 107 8.40 -26.28 -2.92
N ALA A 108 7.33 -27.07 -2.80
CA ALA A 108 6.12 -26.65 -2.10
C ALA A 108 6.37 -26.47 -0.61
N LEU A 109 7.07 -27.40 0.03
CA LEU A 109 7.35 -27.35 1.47
C LEU A 109 8.44 -26.33 1.84
N SER A 110 9.51 -26.19 1.05
CA SER A 110 10.60 -25.26 1.31
C SER A 110 10.14 -23.78 1.26
N ARG A 111 9.19 -23.50 0.38
CA ARG A 111 8.66 -22.13 0.20
C ARG A 111 7.87 -21.64 1.42
N TYR A 112 7.25 -22.52 2.19
CA TYR A 112 6.33 -22.17 3.27
C TYR A 112 6.82 -22.53 4.68
N GLY A 113 8.09 -22.99 4.82
CA GLY A 113 8.77 -23.09 6.11
C GLY A 113 8.10 -24.01 7.14
N SER A 114 7.65 -25.18 6.71
CA SER A 114 6.86 -26.15 7.50
C SER A 114 7.60 -26.81 8.69
N SER A 115 8.50 -26.10 9.35
CA SER A 115 9.31 -26.62 10.47
C SER A 115 8.50 -27.05 11.70
N ARG A 116 7.21 -26.70 11.77
CA ARG A 116 6.32 -26.99 12.90
C ARG A 116 5.33 -28.13 12.70
N SER A 117 5.25 -28.72 11.50
CA SER A 117 4.35 -29.82 11.19
C SER A 117 5.09 -31.12 11.07
N ALA A 118 4.69 -32.13 11.87
CA ALA A 118 5.27 -33.47 11.81
C ALA A 118 5.00 -34.13 10.43
N LEU A 119 3.82 -33.88 9.84
CA LEU A 119 3.46 -34.35 8.51
C LEU A 119 4.35 -33.73 7.44
N ALA A 120 4.55 -32.43 7.48
CA ALA A 120 5.41 -31.72 6.52
C ALA A 120 6.86 -32.25 6.57
N GLN A 121 7.40 -32.40 7.77
CA GLN A 121 8.76 -32.95 7.95
C GLN A 121 8.86 -34.39 7.45
N ASN A 122 7.84 -35.22 7.70
CA ASN A 122 7.80 -36.56 7.16
C ASN A 122 7.76 -36.57 5.62
N GLU A 123 6.94 -35.71 5.00
CA GLU A 123 6.84 -35.63 3.53
C GLU A 123 8.14 -35.07 2.90
N MET A 124 8.83 -34.14 3.56
CA MET A 124 10.17 -33.71 3.15
C MET A 124 11.17 -34.88 3.22
N GLY A 125 11.13 -35.66 4.32
CA GLY A 125 11.96 -36.84 4.48
C GLY A 125 11.73 -37.87 3.40
N VAL A 126 10.47 -38.13 3.01
CA VAL A 126 10.12 -39.03 1.90
C VAL A 126 10.70 -38.54 0.58
N ALA A 127 10.59 -37.25 0.28
CA ALA A 127 11.14 -36.70 -0.94
C ALA A 127 12.69 -36.73 -0.96
N TYR A 128 13.37 -36.42 0.17
CA TYR A 128 14.82 -36.58 0.26
C TYR A 128 15.27 -38.04 0.14
N LEU A 129 14.53 -38.97 0.73
CA LEU A 129 14.83 -40.41 0.61
C LEU A 129 14.75 -40.86 -0.84
N ALA A 130 13.71 -40.43 -1.55
CA ALA A 130 13.49 -40.78 -2.95
C ALA A 130 14.52 -40.15 -3.90
N THR A 131 15.05 -38.96 -3.57
CA THR A 131 16.13 -38.30 -4.32
C THR A 131 17.53 -38.80 -3.91
N GLY A 132 17.65 -39.75 -2.97
CA GLY A 132 18.90 -40.36 -2.56
C GLY A 132 19.67 -39.59 -1.50
N ASN A 133 19.13 -38.49 -0.97
CA ASN A 133 19.78 -37.69 0.06
C ASN A 133 19.46 -38.20 1.47
N LEU A 134 20.18 -39.25 1.90
CA LEU A 134 19.92 -39.97 3.15
C LEU A 134 20.13 -39.09 4.41
N ASP A 135 21.04 -38.11 4.36
CA ASP A 135 21.33 -37.25 5.51
C ASP A 135 20.19 -36.30 5.79
N LEU A 136 19.66 -35.66 4.73
CA LEU A 136 18.50 -34.76 4.85
C LEU A 136 17.23 -35.53 5.18
N ALA A 137 17.08 -36.73 4.63
CA ALA A 137 15.95 -37.62 4.94
C ALA A 137 15.94 -38.01 6.44
N GLU A 138 17.09 -38.42 7.00
CA GLU A 138 17.23 -38.73 8.43
C GLU A 138 16.85 -37.53 9.29
N LYS A 139 17.42 -36.37 8.99
CA LYS A 139 17.16 -35.14 9.74
C LYS A 139 15.67 -34.78 9.74
N ALA A 140 15.03 -34.87 8.59
CA ALA A 140 13.62 -34.56 8.43
C ALA A 140 12.73 -35.57 9.20
N PHE A 141 13.01 -36.85 9.12
CA PHE A 141 12.27 -37.89 9.88
C PHE A 141 12.50 -37.79 11.38
N LEU A 142 13.72 -37.46 11.84
CA LEU A 142 13.97 -37.21 13.26
C LEU A 142 13.16 -36.01 13.74
N THR A 143 13.15 -34.91 12.99
CA THR A 143 12.35 -33.73 13.33
C THR A 143 10.85 -34.07 13.38
N ALA A 144 10.37 -34.88 12.44
CA ALA A 144 8.98 -35.34 12.43
C ALA A 144 8.65 -36.18 13.68
N ALA A 145 9.57 -37.07 14.08
CA ALA A 145 9.42 -37.92 15.26
C ALA A 145 9.52 -37.12 16.58
N ASP A 146 10.29 -36.04 16.61
CA ASP A 146 10.40 -35.15 17.76
C ASP A 146 9.13 -34.29 17.91
N LEU A 147 8.59 -33.80 16.80
CA LEU A 147 7.33 -33.01 16.80
C LEU A 147 6.11 -33.88 17.17
N ALA A 148 6.10 -35.13 16.74
CA ALA A 148 5.05 -36.09 17.04
C ALA A 148 5.64 -37.46 17.37
N PRO A 149 6.01 -37.72 18.65
CA PRO A 149 6.65 -38.98 19.05
C PRO A 149 5.81 -40.25 18.77
N SER A 150 4.51 -40.09 18.67
CA SER A 150 3.58 -41.18 18.35
C SER A 150 3.24 -41.28 16.84
N TYR A 151 4.00 -40.59 15.97
CA TYR A 151 3.82 -40.73 14.52
C TYR A 151 4.58 -41.96 13.94
N ALA A 152 3.88 -43.09 13.87
CA ALA A 152 4.46 -44.36 13.47
C ALA A 152 5.14 -44.35 12.10
N LYS A 153 4.58 -43.59 11.10
CA LYS A 153 5.17 -43.51 9.76
C LYS A 153 6.56 -42.86 9.77
N ALA A 154 6.79 -41.81 10.58
CA ALA A 154 8.10 -41.15 10.68
C ALA A 154 9.14 -42.12 11.23
N GLN A 155 8.79 -42.92 12.25
CA GLN A 155 9.67 -43.95 12.84
C GLN A 155 9.98 -45.09 11.85
N ALA A 156 8.96 -45.51 11.07
CA ALA A 156 9.13 -46.53 10.03
C ALA A 156 10.03 -46.05 8.88
N ASN A 157 9.84 -44.83 8.44
CA ASN A 157 10.70 -44.19 7.43
C ASN A 157 12.15 -44.02 7.91
N LEU A 158 12.34 -43.64 9.18
CA LEU A 158 13.65 -43.58 9.80
C LEU A 158 14.35 -44.94 9.81
N ALA A 159 13.61 -46.03 10.14
CA ALA A 159 14.13 -47.38 10.06
C ALA A 159 14.57 -47.77 8.64
N THR A 160 13.89 -47.28 7.63
CA THR A 160 14.25 -47.50 6.21
C THR A 160 15.58 -46.81 5.89
N VAL A 161 15.78 -45.59 6.34
CA VAL A 161 17.04 -44.83 6.15
C VAL A 161 18.22 -45.60 6.81
N TYR A 162 18.05 -46.03 8.07
CA TYR A 162 19.10 -46.80 8.79
C TYR A 162 19.37 -48.14 8.11
N GLY A 163 18.35 -48.81 7.56
CA GLY A 163 18.55 -50.01 6.79
C GLY A 163 19.40 -49.82 5.53
N LEU A 164 19.16 -48.71 4.80
CA LEU A 164 19.93 -48.36 3.61
C LEU A 164 21.41 -47.99 3.95
N ARG A 165 21.68 -47.48 5.17
CA ARG A 165 23.04 -47.23 5.66
C ARG A 165 23.72 -48.42 6.27
N GLY A 166 23.02 -49.54 6.46
CA GLY A 166 23.55 -50.72 7.11
C GLY A 166 23.67 -50.63 8.64
N GLU A 167 23.01 -49.64 9.24
CA GLU A 167 23.01 -49.37 10.70
C GLU A 167 21.95 -50.24 11.41
N THR A 168 22.20 -51.56 11.46
CA THR A 168 21.22 -52.57 11.88
C THR A 168 20.69 -52.36 13.31
N GLU A 169 21.47 -51.84 14.21
CA GLU A 169 21.05 -51.58 15.60
C GLU A 169 20.06 -50.41 15.70
N LYS A 170 20.34 -49.30 15.00
CA LYS A 170 19.41 -48.18 14.91
C LYS A 170 18.15 -48.50 14.15
N GLN A 171 18.29 -49.33 13.10
CA GLN A 171 17.15 -49.84 12.34
C GLN A 171 16.19 -50.66 13.22
N ALA A 172 16.73 -51.61 14.00
CA ALA A 172 15.92 -52.42 14.91
C ALA A 172 15.23 -51.55 15.97
N PHE A 173 15.96 -50.59 16.51
CA PHE A 173 15.40 -49.66 17.50
C PHE A 173 14.23 -48.81 16.90
N ALA A 174 14.41 -48.20 15.72
CA ALA A 174 13.38 -47.43 15.06
C ALA A 174 12.16 -48.29 14.68
N GLN A 175 12.38 -49.52 14.22
CA GLN A 175 11.28 -50.49 13.94
C GLN A 175 10.49 -50.86 15.20
N SER A 176 11.21 -51.09 16.35
CA SER A 176 10.53 -51.40 17.60
C SER A 176 9.68 -50.21 18.10
N ARG A 177 10.14 -48.99 17.93
CA ARG A 177 9.39 -47.79 18.22
C ARG A 177 8.19 -47.63 17.30
N ALA A 178 8.34 -47.84 15.99
CA ALA A 178 7.24 -47.76 15.05
C ALA A 178 6.12 -48.73 15.44
N LYS A 179 6.45 -50.01 15.74
CA LYS A 179 5.47 -51.03 16.19
C LYS A 179 4.83 -50.70 17.54
N ALA A 180 5.57 -50.13 18.48
CA ALA A 180 5.02 -49.74 19.76
C ALA A 180 3.98 -48.60 19.64
N VAL A 181 4.24 -47.68 18.73
CA VAL A 181 3.42 -46.48 18.50
C VAL A 181 2.21 -46.84 17.60
N GLU A 182 2.31 -47.80 16.69
CA GLU A 182 1.23 -48.22 15.82
C GLU A 182 -0.03 -48.68 16.59
N ARG A 183 0.14 -49.11 17.83
CA ARG A 183 -0.98 -49.45 18.75
C ARG A 183 -1.77 -48.24 19.24
N PHE A 184 -1.25 -47.06 19.09
CA PHE A 184 -1.84 -45.79 19.53
C PHE A 184 -1.86 -44.79 18.36
N PRO A 185 -2.79 -44.97 17.40
CA PRO A 185 -2.83 -44.09 16.23
C PRO A 185 -3.10 -42.64 16.64
N ILE A 186 -2.28 -41.74 16.12
CA ILE A 186 -2.51 -40.29 16.26
C ILE A 186 -3.68 -39.89 15.35
N ALA A 187 -4.52 -38.99 15.86
CA ALA A 187 -5.49 -38.31 15.03
C ALA A 187 -4.77 -37.52 13.92
N GLU A 188 -5.23 -37.61 12.70
CA GLU A 188 -4.61 -36.95 11.53
C GLU A 188 -4.44 -35.45 11.75
N ASP A 189 -5.38 -34.82 12.45
CA ASP A 189 -5.35 -33.39 12.79
C ASP A 189 -4.15 -32.98 13.66
N ALA A 190 -3.60 -33.90 14.46
CA ALA A 190 -2.43 -33.65 15.29
C ALA A 190 -1.10 -33.65 14.52
N LEU A 191 -1.10 -34.10 13.27
CA LEU A 191 0.07 -34.13 12.39
C LEU A 191 0.25 -32.83 11.59
N TYR A 192 -0.84 -32.07 11.45
CA TYR A 192 -0.78 -30.75 10.87
C TYR A 192 -0.19 -29.74 11.89
N PRO A 193 0.30 -28.58 11.41
CA PRO A 193 0.75 -27.54 12.33
C PRO A 193 -0.38 -27.28 13.31
N PRO A 194 -0.09 -27.16 14.62
CA PRO A 194 -1.12 -26.90 15.61
C PRO A 194 -1.92 -25.69 15.11
N SER A 195 -3.20 -25.92 14.80
CA SER A 195 -4.10 -24.85 14.44
C SER A 195 -4.05 -23.88 15.60
N GLU A 196 -3.32 -22.76 15.44
CA GLU A 196 -3.34 -21.72 16.44
C GLU A 196 -4.81 -21.40 16.69
N THR A 197 -5.30 -21.72 17.85
CA THR A 197 -6.72 -21.57 18.17
C THR A 197 -7.09 -20.11 17.89
N PHE A 198 -8.26 -19.88 17.30
CA PHE A 198 -8.77 -18.54 16.99
C PHE A 198 -8.59 -17.57 18.18
N SER A 199 -8.66 -18.09 19.41
CA SER A 199 -8.46 -17.34 20.65
C SER A 199 -7.02 -16.87 20.86
N SER A 200 -5.99 -17.65 20.46
CA SER A 200 -4.58 -17.26 20.62
C SER A 200 -4.17 -16.18 19.61
N GLN A 201 -4.76 -16.17 18.41
CA GLN A 201 -4.51 -15.15 17.39
C GLN A 201 -5.38 -13.89 17.56
N LEU A 202 -6.40 -13.93 18.42
CA LEU A 202 -7.34 -12.83 18.57
C LEU A 202 -6.66 -11.48 18.88
N PRO A 203 -5.69 -11.38 19.82
CA PRO A 203 -5.03 -10.11 20.11
C PRO A 203 -4.24 -9.58 18.92
N LEU A 204 -3.58 -10.45 18.16
CA LEU A 204 -2.85 -10.07 16.95
C LEU A 204 -3.81 -9.59 15.85
N ARG A 205 -4.93 -10.30 15.66
CA ARG A 205 -5.97 -9.94 14.68
C ARG A 205 -6.62 -8.60 15.01
N VAL A 206 -6.90 -8.35 16.27
CA VAL A 206 -7.45 -7.06 16.72
C VAL A 206 -6.42 -5.94 16.53
N PHE A 207 -5.16 -6.18 16.88
CA PHE A 207 -4.09 -5.20 16.68
C PHE A 207 -3.89 -4.84 15.21
N THR A 208 -3.78 -5.84 14.32
CA THR A 208 -3.64 -5.61 12.87
C THR A 208 -4.88 -4.96 12.28
N ALA A 209 -6.09 -5.33 12.73
CA ALA A 209 -7.33 -4.68 12.33
C ALA A 209 -7.34 -3.18 12.67
N LEU A 210 -6.97 -2.82 13.90
CA LEU A 210 -6.89 -1.42 14.34
C LEU A 210 -5.84 -0.62 13.58
N LEU A 211 -4.67 -1.21 13.35
CA LEU A 211 -3.57 -0.56 12.62
C LEU A 211 -3.95 -0.29 11.16
N VAL A 212 -4.50 -1.28 10.47
CA VAL A 212 -4.94 -1.14 9.07
C VAL A 212 -6.14 -0.20 8.98
N ALA A 213 -7.12 -0.31 9.86
CA ALA A 213 -8.26 0.61 9.93
C ALA A 213 -7.81 2.07 10.13
N TRP A 214 -6.82 2.30 10.99
CA TRP A 214 -6.24 3.63 11.19
C TRP A 214 -5.57 4.17 9.92
N GLY A 215 -4.84 3.32 9.17
CA GLY A 215 -4.28 3.67 7.87
C GLY A 215 -5.35 4.07 6.86
N PHE A 216 -6.38 3.24 6.71
CA PHE A 216 -7.51 3.50 5.82
C PHE A 216 -8.30 4.77 6.19
N TRP A 217 -8.42 5.07 7.48
CA TRP A 217 -9.02 6.31 7.97
C TRP A 217 -8.31 7.58 7.46
N ARG A 218 -7.00 7.48 7.17
CA ARG A 218 -6.20 8.59 6.63
C ARG A 218 -6.41 8.81 5.13
N LEU A 219 -6.79 7.78 4.36
CA LEU A 219 -6.86 7.80 2.90
C LEU A 219 -7.76 8.90 2.32
N PRO A 220 -9.01 9.12 2.79
CA PRO A 220 -9.86 10.17 2.23
C PRO A 220 -9.25 11.58 2.38
N GLY A 221 -8.60 11.84 3.53
CA GLY A 221 -7.90 13.10 3.75
C GLY A 221 -6.72 13.30 2.80
N LEU A 222 -5.91 12.27 2.59
CA LEU A 222 -4.78 12.30 1.65
C LEU A 222 -5.26 12.47 0.22
N ALA A 223 -6.34 11.78 -0.18
CA ALA A 223 -6.93 11.91 -1.50
C ALA A 223 -7.40 13.35 -1.79
N ILE A 224 -8.08 14.00 -0.83
CA ILE A 224 -8.52 15.38 -0.98
C ILE A 224 -7.34 16.35 -1.08
N VAL A 225 -6.30 16.17 -0.25
CA VAL A 225 -5.07 16.99 -0.34
C VAL A 225 -4.40 16.82 -1.71
N TYR A 226 -4.34 15.59 -2.22
CA TYR A 226 -3.80 15.30 -3.54
C TYR A 226 -4.60 15.96 -4.66
N LEU A 227 -5.93 15.84 -4.62
CA LEU A 227 -6.84 16.45 -5.60
C LEU A 227 -6.73 17.99 -5.57
N ARG A 228 -6.69 18.59 -4.37
CA ARG A 228 -6.51 20.04 -4.21
C ARG A 228 -5.18 20.51 -4.82
N ARG A 229 -4.08 19.80 -4.54
CA ARG A 229 -2.77 20.12 -5.14
C ARG A 229 -2.77 19.97 -6.66
N ARG A 230 -3.42 18.91 -7.17
CA ARG A 230 -3.54 18.68 -8.61
C ARG A 230 -4.36 19.78 -9.28
N ARG A 231 -5.48 20.20 -8.64
CA ARG A 231 -6.31 21.29 -9.12
C ARG A 231 -5.57 22.63 -9.12
N ALA A 232 -4.86 22.97 -8.03
CA ALA A 232 -4.04 24.18 -7.95
C ALA A 232 -2.94 24.22 -9.02
N LYS A 233 -2.24 23.11 -9.27
CA LYS A 233 -1.25 23.01 -10.35
C LYS A 233 -1.88 23.19 -11.74
N LYS A 234 -3.11 22.70 -11.95
CA LYS A 234 -3.83 22.88 -13.20
C LYS A 234 -4.25 24.35 -13.39
N PHE A 235 -4.71 24.99 -12.34
CA PHE A 235 -5.02 26.44 -12.34
C PHE A 235 -3.76 27.26 -12.68
N GLU A 236 -2.65 27.02 -11.99
CA GLU A 236 -1.36 27.67 -12.22
C GLU A 236 -0.88 27.48 -13.68
N ALA A 237 -1.10 26.30 -14.24
CA ALA A 237 -0.80 26.05 -15.66
C ALA A 237 -1.63 26.87 -16.62
N GLN A 238 -2.85 27.21 -16.26
CA GLN A 238 -3.79 28.01 -17.09
C GLN A 238 -3.71 29.50 -16.85
N LEU A 239 -3.15 29.92 -15.69
CA LEU A 239 -3.14 31.32 -15.28
C LEU A 239 -2.43 32.24 -16.29
N ALA A 240 -1.27 31.82 -16.80
CA ALA A 240 -0.53 32.62 -17.79
C ALA A 240 -1.37 32.91 -19.04
N ASP A 241 -2.02 31.88 -19.59
CA ASP A 241 -2.90 32.03 -20.77
C ASP A 241 -4.12 32.89 -20.44
N GLY A 242 -4.66 32.78 -19.23
CA GLY A 242 -5.73 33.61 -18.72
C GLY A 242 -5.33 35.09 -18.61
N LEU A 243 -4.10 35.36 -18.15
CA LEU A 243 -3.55 36.72 -18.06
C LEU A 243 -3.38 37.37 -19.45
N VAL A 244 -2.93 36.60 -20.45
CA VAL A 244 -2.88 37.07 -21.84
C VAL A 244 -4.27 37.44 -22.37
N MET A 245 -5.29 36.60 -22.08
CA MET A 245 -6.67 36.92 -22.46
C MET A 245 -7.17 38.19 -21.79
N ALA A 246 -6.90 38.33 -20.50
CA ALA A 246 -7.30 39.55 -19.74
C ALA A 246 -6.55 40.80 -20.21
N SER A 247 -5.24 40.70 -20.49
CA SER A 247 -4.44 41.81 -21.05
C SER A 247 -4.98 42.28 -22.40
N ASN A 248 -5.31 41.33 -23.29
CA ASN A 248 -5.88 41.66 -24.59
C ASN A 248 -7.25 42.36 -24.48
N ALA A 249 -8.07 41.96 -23.51
CA ALA A 249 -9.34 42.63 -23.24
C ALA A 249 -9.13 44.06 -22.69
N LEU A 250 -8.18 44.26 -21.78
CA LEU A 250 -7.79 45.58 -21.26
C LEU A 250 -7.28 46.49 -22.39
N ARG A 251 -6.44 45.99 -23.31
CA ARG A 251 -6.00 46.71 -24.49
C ARG A 251 -7.15 47.12 -25.42
N ALA A 252 -8.18 46.30 -25.51
CA ALA A 252 -9.38 46.61 -26.25
C ALA A 252 -10.32 47.59 -25.55
N GLY A 253 -9.91 48.13 -24.39
CA GLY A 253 -10.67 49.17 -23.63
C GLY A 253 -11.70 48.61 -22.66
N PHE A 254 -11.72 47.31 -22.40
CA PHE A 254 -12.55 46.72 -21.34
C PHE A 254 -12.06 47.08 -19.95
N SER A 255 -12.96 47.26 -18.99
CA SER A 255 -12.61 47.41 -17.60
C SER A 255 -11.99 46.11 -17.04
N LEU A 256 -11.26 46.18 -15.90
CA LEU A 256 -10.71 45.00 -15.24
C LEU A 256 -11.75 43.89 -15.01
N LEU A 257 -12.92 44.28 -14.48
CA LEU A 257 -13.97 43.32 -14.18
C LEU A 257 -14.52 42.63 -15.48
N GLN A 258 -14.66 43.41 -16.57
CA GLN A 258 -15.05 42.87 -17.87
C GLN A 258 -13.96 41.96 -18.46
N ALA A 259 -12.69 42.32 -18.32
CA ALA A 259 -11.59 41.50 -18.77
C ALA A 259 -11.51 40.17 -18.03
N LEU A 260 -11.70 40.16 -16.69
CA LEU A 260 -11.78 38.95 -15.88
C LEU A 260 -13.02 38.11 -16.21
N ASP A 261 -14.17 38.75 -16.50
CA ASP A 261 -15.40 38.05 -16.88
C ASP A 261 -15.24 37.35 -18.25
N LEU A 262 -14.67 38.03 -19.24
CA LEU A 262 -14.35 37.45 -20.53
C LEU A 262 -13.38 36.23 -20.38
N THR A 263 -12.38 36.36 -19.51
CA THR A 263 -11.44 35.27 -19.20
C THR A 263 -12.17 34.11 -18.51
N ALA A 264 -13.06 34.40 -17.55
CA ALA A 264 -13.85 33.37 -16.87
C ALA A 264 -14.77 32.60 -17.84
N GLN A 265 -15.29 33.26 -18.86
CA GLN A 265 -16.17 32.62 -19.88
C GLN A 265 -15.38 31.75 -20.85
N LYS A 266 -14.17 32.13 -21.22
CA LYS A 266 -13.38 31.47 -22.28
C LYS A 266 -12.34 30.49 -21.76
N ALA A 267 -11.85 30.66 -20.53
CA ALA A 267 -10.82 29.82 -19.96
C ALA A 267 -11.33 28.42 -19.61
N PRO A 268 -10.46 27.40 -19.64
CA PRO A 268 -10.84 26.07 -19.20
C PRO A 268 -10.93 25.96 -17.67
N VAL A 269 -11.61 24.91 -17.19
CA VAL A 269 -11.68 24.56 -15.77
C VAL A 269 -10.30 24.09 -15.29
N PRO A 270 -9.80 24.57 -14.14
CA PRO A 270 -10.44 25.31 -13.05
C PRO A 270 -10.38 26.84 -13.10
N LEU A 271 -9.63 27.48 -14.03
CA LEU A 271 -9.45 28.92 -14.06
C LEU A 271 -10.78 29.67 -14.21
N SER A 272 -11.65 29.21 -15.13
CA SER A 272 -12.99 29.76 -15.37
C SER A 272 -13.85 29.78 -14.10
N GLN A 273 -13.81 28.69 -13.32
CA GLN A 273 -14.60 28.58 -12.09
C GLN A 273 -14.12 29.54 -11.00
N GLU A 274 -12.80 29.63 -10.80
CA GLU A 274 -12.24 30.50 -9.76
C GLU A 274 -12.42 31.98 -10.07
N PHE A 275 -12.17 32.40 -11.33
CA PHE A 275 -12.44 33.79 -11.73
C PHE A 275 -13.94 34.10 -11.72
N GLY A 276 -14.78 33.15 -12.16
CA GLY A 276 -16.22 33.29 -12.06
C GLY A 276 -16.71 33.46 -10.62
N LEU A 277 -16.08 32.77 -9.67
CA LEU A 277 -16.41 32.91 -8.25
C LEU A 277 -15.97 34.26 -7.69
N VAL A 278 -14.77 34.73 -8.01
CA VAL A 278 -14.29 36.08 -7.62
C VAL A 278 -15.28 37.14 -8.11
N LEU A 279 -15.70 37.07 -9.36
CA LEU A 279 -16.67 38.01 -9.93
C LEU A 279 -18.06 37.89 -9.28
N LYS A 280 -18.51 36.69 -8.97
CA LYS A 280 -19.78 36.44 -8.27
C LYS A 280 -19.74 37.03 -6.86
N GLU A 281 -18.67 36.83 -6.10
CA GLU A 281 -18.48 37.42 -4.77
C GLU A 281 -18.51 38.94 -4.83
N HIS A 282 -17.84 39.53 -5.82
CA HIS A 282 -17.84 40.97 -6.03
C HIS A 282 -19.24 41.50 -6.40
N ARG A 283 -19.96 40.83 -7.29
CA ARG A 283 -21.36 41.19 -7.65
C ARG A 283 -22.33 41.10 -6.47
N LEU A 284 -22.02 40.26 -5.47
CA LEU A 284 -22.77 40.13 -4.22
C LEU A 284 -22.39 41.16 -3.15
N GLY A 285 -21.49 42.13 -3.49
CA GLY A 285 -21.12 43.23 -2.63
C GLY A 285 -19.80 43.07 -1.85
N ALA A 286 -19.07 41.94 -2.07
CA ALA A 286 -17.73 41.84 -1.49
C ALA A 286 -16.75 42.80 -2.20
N ASP A 287 -15.77 43.37 -1.46
CA ASP A 287 -14.70 44.07 -2.16
C ASP A 287 -13.88 43.09 -3.02
N LEU A 288 -13.39 43.60 -4.16
CA LEU A 288 -12.58 42.81 -5.08
C LEU A 288 -11.30 42.32 -4.41
N SER A 289 -10.70 43.12 -3.54
CA SER A 289 -9.51 42.74 -2.75
C SER A 289 -9.79 41.54 -1.87
N ASP A 290 -10.92 41.50 -1.16
CA ASP A 290 -11.33 40.38 -0.34
C ASP A 290 -11.61 39.12 -1.17
N ALA A 291 -12.26 39.28 -2.33
CA ALA A 291 -12.53 38.16 -3.23
C ALA A 291 -11.23 37.57 -3.80
N LEU A 292 -10.23 38.42 -4.11
CA LEU A 292 -8.90 37.97 -4.57
C LEU A 292 -8.09 37.31 -3.44
N HIS A 293 -8.20 37.80 -2.20
CA HIS A 293 -7.58 37.15 -1.05
C HIS A 293 -8.16 35.74 -0.85
N ARG A 294 -9.49 35.59 -0.90
CA ARG A 294 -10.13 34.27 -0.84
C ARG A 294 -9.71 33.34 -1.99
N LEU A 295 -9.47 33.88 -3.19
CA LEU A 295 -8.89 33.11 -4.30
C LEU A 295 -7.51 32.54 -3.90
N THR A 296 -6.63 33.30 -3.23
CA THR A 296 -5.31 32.80 -2.80
C THR A 296 -5.38 31.71 -1.74
N GLU A 297 -6.42 31.70 -0.91
CA GLU A 297 -6.69 30.66 0.09
C GLU A 297 -7.19 29.36 -0.57
N ARG A 298 -8.08 29.49 -1.55
CA ARG A 298 -8.60 28.33 -2.32
C ARG A 298 -7.54 27.72 -3.22
N VAL A 299 -6.74 28.57 -3.88
CA VAL A 299 -5.66 28.15 -4.79
C VAL A 299 -4.31 28.63 -4.25
N PRO A 300 -3.71 27.91 -3.29
CA PRO A 300 -2.46 28.32 -2.65
C PRO A 300 -1.26 28.08 -3.57
N SER A 301 -1.05 28.97 -4.54
CA SER A 301 0.11 28.97 -5.43
C SER A 301 0.84 30.32 -5.37
N PRO A 302 2.17 30.35 -5.55
CA PRO A 302 2.94 31.58 -5.61
C PRO A 302 2.42 32.52 -6.71
N ASP A 303 2.13 31.99 -7.89
CA ASP A 303 1.71 32.78 -9.05
C ASP A 303 0.32 33.41 -8.82
N THR A 304 -0.61 32.66 -8.17
CA THR A 304 -1.93 33.20 -7.77
C THR A 304 -1.79 34.36 -6.77
N ARG A 305 -0.87 34.25 -5.82
CA ARG A 305 -0.63 35.27 -4.81
C ARG A 305 -0.04 36.55 -5.44
N ILE A 306 0.93 36.38 -6.34
CA ILE A 306 1.53 37.51 -7.06
C ILE A 306 0.47 38.20 -7.90
N PHE A 307 -0.34 37.46 -8.67
CA PHE A 307 -1.44 38.00 -9.44
C PHE A 307 -2.43 38.81 -8.58
N ALA A 308 -2.94 38.19 -7.50
CA ALA A 308 -3.91 38.86 -6.62
C ALA A 308 -3.35 40.14 -6.00
N ASN A 309 -2.15 40.09 -5.45
CA ASN A 309 -1.52 41.25 -4.86
C ASN A 309 -1.24 42.38 -5.89
N SER A 310 -0.79 42.01 -7.09
CA SER A 310 -0.56 42.98 -8.16
C SER A 310 -1.84 43.73 -8.55
N VAL A 311 -2.95 42.97 -8.70
CA VAL A 311 -4.25 43.56 -9.02
C VAL A 311 -4.74 44.50 -7.91
N ILE A 312 -4.61 44.08 -6.65
CA ILE A 312 -5.03 44.90 -5.50
C ILE A 312 -4.25 46.22 -5.47
N ILE A 313 -2.91 46.15 -5.51
CA ILE A 313 -2.03 47.33 -5.44
C ILE A 313 -2.31 48.29 -6.61
N LEU A 314 -2.40 47.77 -7.85
CA LEU A 314 -2.58 48.61 -9.02
C LEU A 314 -3.96 49.24 -9.10
N ARG A 315 -4.99 48.61 -8.56
CA ARG A 315 -6.32 49.20 -8.44
C ARG A 315 -6.31 50.38 -7.49
N GLU A 316 -5.54 50.31 -6.41
CA GLU A 316 -5.43 51.40 -5.43
C GLU A 316 -4.54 52.55 -5.94
N THR A 317 -3.46 52.24 -6.65
CA THR A 317 -2.46 53.22 -7.11
C THR A 317 -2.75 53.75 -8.51
N GLY A 318 -3.67 53.17 -9.28
CA GLY A 318 -4.03 53.60 -10.64
C GLY A 318 -3.01 53.24 -11.71
N GLY A 319 -2.26 52.17 -11.53
CA GLY A 319 -1.22 51.70 -12.48
C GLY A 319 -1.75 51.00 -13.73
N ASN A 320 -0.85 50.72 -14.67
CA ASN A 320 -1.15 50.06 -15.94
C ASN A 320 -1.32 48.55 -15.76
N LEU A 321 -2.55 48.09 -15.58
CA LEU A 321 -2.89 46.67 -15.41
C LEU A 321 -2.50 45.81 -16.62
N THR A 322 -2.55 46.37 -17.83
CA THR A 322 -2.19 45.64 -19.06
C THR A 322 -0.73 45.22 -19.06
N GLU A 323 0.16 46.17 -18.76
CA GLU A 323 1.60 45.95 -18.69
C GLU A 323 1.97 44.91 -17.63
N ILE A 324 1.31 44.96 -16.46
CA ILE A 324 1.56 43.97 -15.40
C ILE A 324 1.05 42.59 -15.77
N PHE A 325 -0.11 42.48 -16.41
CA PHE A 325 -0.61 41.18 -16.84
C PHE A 325 0.29 40.53 -17.90
N ASP A 326 0.82 41.32 -18.83
CA ASP A 326 1.82 40.82 -19.79
C ASP A 326 3.09 40.39 -19.09
N THR A 327 3.66 41.23 -18.22
CA THR A 327 4.87 40.93 -17.46
C THR A 327 4.71 39.68 -16.60
N LEU A 328 3.58 39.51 -15.93
CA LEU A 328 3.26 38.33 -15.14
C LEU A 328 3.13 37.09 -16.01
N SER A 329 2.42 37.20 -17.14
CA SER A 329 2.29 36.09 -18.08
C SER A 329 3.63 35.63 -18.61
N ASP A 330 4.46 36.56 -19.07
CA ASP A 330 5.81 36.29 -19.60
C ASP A 330 6.69 35.65 -18.54
N THR A 331 6.68 36.17 -17.32
CA THR A 331 7.45 35.64 -16.17
C THR A 331 7.02 34.20 -15.86
N ILE A 332 5.71 33.93 -15.80
CA ILE A 332 5.19 32.57 -15.54
C ILE A 332 5.54 31.63 -16.68
N GLN A 333 5.44 32.08 -17.94
CA GLN A 333 5.77 31.24 -19.11
C GLN A 333 7.26 30.93 -19.17
N GLU A 334 8.12 31.92 -18.95
CA GLU A 334 9.57 31.72 -18.96
C GLU A 334 10.00 30.79 -17.81
N ARG A 335 9.48 30.98 -16.61
CA ARG A 335 9.68 30.06 -15.49
C ARG A 335 9.28 28.63 -15.85
N LYS A 336 8.11 28.45 -16.49
CA LYS A 336 7.66 27.11 -16.96
C LYS A 336 8.61 26.52 -17.99
N ARG A 337 9.13 27.36 -18.92
CA ARG A 337 10.07 26.95 -19.96
C ARG A 337 11.39 26.49 -19.34
N VAL A 338 11.93 27.26 -18.39
CA VAL A 338 13.15 26.91 -17.64
C VAL A 338 12.94 25.60 -16.87
N MET A 339 11.81 25.45 -16.15
CA MET A 339 11.50 24.23 -15.42
C MET A 339 11.35 23.00 -16.33
N LYS A 340 10.74 23.15 -17.53
CA LYS A 340 10.69 22.06 -18.51
C LYS A 340 12.09 21.69 -19.01
N LYS A 341 12.96 22.67 -19.27
CA LYS A 341 14.34 22.43 -19.70
C LYS A 341 15.14 21.70 -18.62
N ILE A 342 15.04 22.15 -17.35
CA ILE A 342 15.68 21.50 -16.21
C ILE A 342 15.19 20.06 -16.10
N LYS A 343 13.88 19.82 -16.17
CA LYS A 343 13.29 18.48 -16.09
C LYS A 343 13.77 17.59 -17.24
N ALA A 344 13.90 18.12 -18.45
CA ALA A 344 14.43 17.36 -19.57
C ALA A 344 15.92 17.00 -19.36
N MET A 345 16.73 17.92 -18.86
CA MET A 345 18.16 17.67 -18.56
C MET A 345 18.37 16.71 -17.39
N THR A 346 17.46 16.74 -16.40
CA THR A 346 17.56 15.85 -15.22
C THR A 346 16.92 14.48 -15.46
N ALA A 347 16.03 14.33 -16.47
CA ALA A 347 15.34 13.08 -16.76
C ALA A 347 16.31 11.93 -17.09
N GLU A 348 17.41 12.23 -17.78
CA GLU A 348 18.46 11.25 -18.08
C GLU A 348 19.11 10.73 -16.79
N GLY A 349 19.51 11.62 -15.90
CA GLY A 349 20.10 11.24 -14.61
C GLY A 349 19.10 10.51 -13.67
N GLU A 350 17.81 10.89 -13.68
CA GLU A 350 16.78 10.14 -12.94
C GLU A 350 16.61 8.72 -13.49
N THR A 351 16.59 8.56 -14.83
CA THR A 351 16.48 7.25 -15.47
C THR A 351 17.69 6.38 -15.17
N GLN A 352 18.91 6.93 -15.24
CA GLN A 352 20.13 6.22 -14.87
C GLN A 352 20.12 5.78 -13.40
N ALA A 353 19.65 6.64 -12.48
CA ALA A 353 19.54 6.31 -11.07
C ALA A 353 18.57 5.14 -10.81
N TYR A 354 17.41 5.13 -11.46
CA TYR A 354 16.45 4.02 -11.34
C TYR A 354 16.98 2.73 -12.00
N PHE A 355 17.67 2.83 -13.13
CA PHE A 355 18.26 1.68 -13.79
C PHE A 355 19.35 1.04 -12.90
N LEU A 356 20.20 1.85 -12.29
CA LEU A 356 21.25 1.37 -11.40
C LEU A 356 20.67 0.75 -10.13
N ALA A 357 19.61 1.34 -9.57
CA ALA A 357 18.90 0.79 -8.41
C ALA A 357 18.12 -0.49 -8.72
N ALA A 358 17.70 -0.72 -9.95
CA ALA A 358 17.05 -1.97 -10.34
C ALA A 358 18.04 -3.13 -10.54
N LEU A 359 19.33 -2.85 -10.73
CA LEU A 359 20.34 -3.84 -11.10
C LEU A 359 20.56 -4.91 -10.02
N PRO A 360 20.74 -4.59 -8.71
CA PRO A 360 20.94 -5.60 -7.67
C PRO A 360 19.73 -6.55 -7.48
N PRO A 361 18.47 -6.09 -7.42
CA PRO A 361 17.31 -6.99 -7.37
C PRO A 361 17.20 -7.89 -8.59
N VAL A 362 17.43 -7.36 -9.80
CA VAL A 362 17.38 -8.15 -11.04
C VAL A 362 18.48 -9.21 -11.04
N LEU A 363 19.70 -8.83 -10.64
CA LEU A 363 20.82 -9.77 -10.51
C LEU A 363 20.52 -10.86 -9.47
N GLY A 364 19.92 -10.48 -8.34
CA GLY A 364 19.48 -11.43 -7.32
C GLY A 364 18.48 -12.46 -7.84
N ILE A 365 17.52 -12.04 -8.67
CA ILE A 365 16.56 -12.94 -9.31
C ILE A 365 17.25 -13.89 -10.29
N ILE A 366 18.19 -13.39 -11.08
CA ILE A 366 18.95 -14.20 -12.05
C ILE A 366 19.81 -15.24 -11.31
N LEU A 367 20.52 -14.83 -10.27
CA LEU A 367 21.35 -15.73 -9.46
C LEU A 367 20.49 -16.78 -8.74
N TYR A 368 19.29 -16.43 -8.27
CA TYR A 368 18.36 -17.39 -7.70
C TYR A 368 17.91 -18.45 -8.71
N GLN A 369 17.81 -18.13 -9.99
CA GLN A 369 17.47 -19.11 -11.03
C GLN A 369 18.66 -20.01 -11.40
N LEU A 370 19.90 -19.52 -11.27
CA LEU A 370 21.11 -20.27 -11.60
C LEU A 370 21.54 -21.18 -10.46
N ASP A 371 21.46 -20.73 -9.21
CA ASP A 371 21.85 -21.48 -8.02
C ASP A 371 20.88 -21.17 -6.86
N PRO A 372 19.74 -21.85 -6.80
CA PRO A 372 18.73 -21.64 -5.77
C PRO A 372 19.24 -21.94 -4.37
N ASP A 373 20.12 -22.96 -4.22
CA ASP A 373 20.57 -23.45 -2.92
C ASP A 373 21.45 -22.43 -2.22
N SER A 374 22.42 -21.86 -2.93
CA SER A 374 23.30 -20.83 -2.39
C SER A 374 22.54 -19.54 -2.04
N ILE A 375 21.59 -19.12 -2.88
CA ILE A 375 20.83 -17.88 -2.65
C ILE A 375 19.77 -18.07 -1.55
N SER A 376 19.21 -19.27 -1.38
CA SER A 376 18.25 -19.57 -0.31
C SER A 376 18.87 -19.36 1.09
N LEU A 377 20.17 -19.53 1.25
CA LEU A 377 20.89 -19.28 2.52
C LEU A 377 20.75 -17.82 2.99
N PHE A 378 20.64 -16.85 2.06
CA PHE A 378 20.41 -15.46 2.43
C PHE A 378 19.02 -15.22 3.06
N PHE A 379 18.05 -16.05 2.72
CA PHE A 379 16.68 -15.96 3.25
C PHE A 379 16.42 -16.86 4.46
N THR A 380 17.28 -17.86 4.71
CA THR A 380 17.08 -18.85 5.78
C THR A 380 17.96 -18.60 7.01
N THR A 381 19.07 -17.89 6.86
CA THR A 381 20.02 -17.62 7.94
C THR A 381 19.87 -16.20 8.50
N PHE A 382 20.11 -16.03 9.82
CA PHE A 382 20.11 -14.70 10.44
C PHE A 382 21.18 -13.78 9.81
N GLY A 383 22.37 -14.31 9.50
CA GLY A 383 23.44 -13.58 8.82
C GLY A 383 23.02 -13.13 7.42
N GLY A 384 22.30 -13.97 6.66
CA GLY A 384 21.76 -13.65 5.36
C GLY A 384 20.74 -12.49 5.41
N TRP A 385 19.81 -12.53 6.34
CA TRP A 385 18.86 -11.44 6.56
C TRP A 385 19.55 -10.12 6.93
N LEU A 386 20.60 -10.18 7.76
CA LEU A 386 21.39 -8.99 8.11
C LEU A 386 22.08 -8.40 6.88
N MET A 387 22.68 -9.25 6.02
CA MET A 387 23.31 -8.82 4.77
C MET A 387 22.30 -8.21 3.79
N LEU A 388 21.14 -8.84 3.60
CA LEU A 388 20.08 -8.32 2.75
C LEU A 388 19.56 -6.96 3.25
N ALA A 389 19.38 -6.82 4.57
CA ALA A 389 18.96 -5.56 5.18
C ALA A 389 20.01 -4.45 4.99
N LEU A 390 21.29 -4.78 5.15
CA LEU A 390 22.39 -3.84 4.92
C LEU A 390 22.47 -3.43 3.45
N MET A 391 22.34 -4.38 2.52
CA MET A 391 22.34 -4.14 1.08
C MET A 391 21.17 -3.24 0.69
N ALA A 392 19.95 -3.55 1.15
CA ALA A 392 18.77 -2.72 0.90
C ALA A 392 18.91 -1.31 1.48
N LEU A 393 19.49 -1.18 2.69
CA LEU A 393 19.79 0.12 3.30
C LEU A 393 20.77 0.93 2.43
N MET A 394 21.88 0.32 2.01
CA MET A 394 22.87 0.98 1.15
C MET A 394 22.29 1.38 -0.19
N GLU A 395 21.43 0.54 -0.76
CA GLU A 395 20.73 0.85 -2.02
C GLU A 395 19.77 2.03 -1.88
N VAL A 396 18.97 2.07 -0.81
CA VAL A 396 18.07 3.21 -0.51
C VAL A 396 18.86 4.49 -0.28
N VAL A 397 19.97 4.42 0.45
CA VAL A 397 20.86 5.57 0.68
C VAL A 397 21.47 6.04 -0.65
N GLY A 398 22.02 5.13 -1.46
CA GLY A 398 22.59 5.43 -2.76
C GLY A 398 21.58 6.07 -3.72
N LEU A 399 20.39 5.48 -3.85
CA LEU A 399 19.30 6.02 -4.66
C LEU A 399 18.88 7.42 -4.18
N THR A 400 18.74 7.60 -2.86
CA THR A 400 18.36 8.88 -2.27
C THR A 400 19.41 9.97 -2.55
N LEU A 401 20.69 9.64 -2.43
CA LEU A 401 21.79 10.56 -2.74
C LEU A 401 21.82 10.90 -4.23
N MET A 402 21.73 9.92 -5.12
CA MET A 402 21.67 10.13 -6.57
C MET A 402 20.51 11.05 -6.95
N LEU A 403 19.29 10.76 -6.46
CA LEU A 403 18.12 11.59 -6.73
C LEU A 403 18.23 12.99 -6.12
N ARG A 404 18.96 13.18 -5.00
CA ARG A 404 19.25 14.53 -4.46
C ARG A 404 20.23 15.31 -5.32
N ILE A 405 21.27 14.66 -5.84
CA ILE A 405 22.27 15.31 -6.70
C ILE A 405 21.63 15.70 -8.03
N VAL A 406 20.82 14.84 -8.62
CA VAL A 406 20.15 15.08 -9.92
C VAL A 406 19.06 16.14 -9.79
N LYS A 407 18.33 16.21 -8.65
CA LYS A 407 17.30 17.24 -8.41
C LYS A 407 17.95 18.59 -8.08
N VAL A 408 18.15 19.41 -9.10
CA VAL A 408 18.50 20.81 -8.92
C VAL A 408 17.33 21.53 -8.23
N LYS A 409 17.56 22.07 -7.01
CA LYS A 409 16.62 22.98 -6.40
C LYS A 409 16.69 24.32 -7.13
N VAL A 410 15.61 24.69 -7.83
CA VAL A 410 15.34 26.03 -8.36
C VAL A 410 14.33 26.74 -7.49
#